data_3210620b34af6aa9ce15306500efd5dd
#
_entry.id   3210620b34af6aa9ce15306500efd5dd
#
_cell.length_a   1.000
_cell.length_b   1.000
_cell.length_c   1.000
_cell.angle_alpha   90.00
_cell.angle_beta   90.00
_cell.angle_gamma   90.00
#
_symmetry.space_group_name_H-M   'P 1'
#
loop_
_entity.id
_entity.type
_entity.pdbx_description
1 polymer ?
#
loop_
_entity_poly.entity_id
_entity_poly.type
_entity_poly.pdbx_seq_one_letter_code
_entity_poly.pdbx_strand_id
1 'polypeptide(L)'
;MQQEADITVVVTSCNRHDLLARTLESFRRHESEGRVARILVAEDGNADPSGVCERFGAEHFRTNQRVGQIRLIDQAYARVTTPYIFHLEDDWEFYRSGFMQRSRAILQTDPSTLLVQLRPWNDNNGHPLSFAAPDRSFGVLAYGYCDCWHGFTLNPGLRRLSDYQRLGGSYERQPKTMYVVAKTPTAALPFEVEASAFYYRLGYRAVILDETGYVRHIGAERHVAHPGDAGSNLQGVPRNDPCPCGSGKKVKHCHGALV
;
A
#
# COMPACT_ATOMS: atom_id res chain seq x y z
N MET A 1 -14.61 -5.36 29.15
CA MET A 1 -15.20 -4.89 27.88
C MET A 1 -14.41 -5.48 26.75
N GLN A 2 -15.02 -6.29 25.89
CA GLN A 2 -14.36 -6.72 24.65
C GLN A 2 -14.08 -5.46 23.82
N GLN A 3 -12.85 -5.29 23.40
CA GLN A 3 -12.48 -4.21 22.51
C GLN A 3 -13.11 -4.49 21.14
N GLU A 4 -13.93 -3.55 20.66
CA GLU A 4 -14.58 -3.65 19.35
C GLU A 4 -13.55 -3.76 18.22
N ALA A 5 -13.75 -4.70 17.31
CA ALA A 5 -12.93 -4.87 16.12
C ALA A 5 -13.24 -3.73 15.14
N ASP A 6 -12.30 -2.81 14.96
CA ASP A 6 -12.49 -1.54 14.26
C ASP A 6 -11.57 -1.34 13.04
N ILE A 7 -10.89 -2.41 12.61
CA ILE A 7 -9.91 -2.36 11.51
C ILE A 7 -10.31 -3.34 10.40
N THR A 8 -10.40 -2.85 9.17
CA THR A 8 -10.39 -3.71 7.97
C THR A 8 -8.98 -3.78 7.41
N VAL A 9 -8.46 -4.98 7.26
CA VAL A 9 -7.22 -5.23 6.53
C VAL A 9 -7.56 -5.33 5.05
N VAL A 10 -6.98 -4.48 4.23
CA VAL A 10 -7.13 -4.51 2.77
C VAL A 10 -5.82 -4.98 2.18
N VAL A 11 -5.84 -6.09 1.46
CA VAL A 11 -4.69 -6.68 0.79
C VAL A 11 -4.88 -6.58 -0.71
N THR A 12 -3.97 -5.91 -1.42
CA THR A 12 -3.97 -5.90 -2.88
C THR A 12 -3.06 -6.99 -3.43
N SER A 13 -3.52 -7.70 -4.45
CA SER A 13 -2.81 -8.80 -5.08
C SER A 13 -2.99 -8.81 -6.60
N CYS A 14 -2.02 -9.40 -7.31
CA CYS A 14 -2.12 -9.61 -8.75
C CYS A 14 -1.36 -10.88 -9.17
N ASN A 15 -2.06 -12.03 -9.25
CA ASN A 15 -1.52 -13.32 -9.67
C ASN A 15 -0.29 -13.83 -8.90
N ARG A 16 -0.09 -13.40 -7.65
CA ARG A 16 1.05 -13.78 -6.80
C ARG A 16 0.59 -14.54 -5.55
N HIS A 17 -0.25 -15.56 -5.74
CA HIS A 17 -0.94 -16.24 -4.63
C HIS A 17 0.00 -16.95 -3.65
N ASP A 18 1.19 -17.35 -4.07
CA ASP A 18 2.23 -17.87 -3.20
C ASP A 18 2.79 -16.79 -2.26
N LEU A 19 2.99 -15.56 -2.76
CA LEU A 19 3.37 -14.42 -1.91
C LEU A 19 2.20 -14.01 -1.02
N LEU A 20 0.99 -13.92 -1.57
CA LEU A 20 -0.23 -13.64 -0.79
C LEU A 20 -0.39 -14.62 0.38
N ALA A 21 -0.17 -15.91 0.15
CA ALA A 21 -0.25 -16.91 1.21
C ALA A 21 0.79 -16.68 2.31
N ARG A 22 2.04 -16.36 1.96
CA ARG A 22 3.10 -16.02 2.92
C ARG A 22 2.79 -14.76 3.70
N THR A 23 2.28 -13.74 3.02
CA THR A 23 1.87 -12.48 3.63
C THR A 23 0.76 -12.70 4.66
N LEU A 24 -0.32 -13.38 4.27
CA LEU A 24 -1.44 -13.67 5.17
C LEU A 24 -1.04 -14.58 6.33
N GLU A 25 -0.21 -15.59 6.08
CA GLU A 25 0.30 -16.49 7.14
C GLU A 25 1.11 -15.73 8.18
N SER A 26 2.07 -14.91 7.72
CA SER A 26 2.90 -14.12 8.63
C SER A 26 2.07 -13.03 9.35
N PHE A 27 1.13 -12.39 8.66
CA PHE A 27 0.21 -11.43 9.27
C PHE A 27 -0.60 -12.10 10.41
N ARG A 28 -1.26 -13.22 10.15
CA ARG A 28 -2.05 -13.96 11.14
C ARG A 28 -1.22 -14.43 12.34
N ARG A 29 0.05 -14.81 12.12
CA ARG A 29 0.96 -15.20 13.19
C ARG A 29 1.30 -14.05 14.13
N HIS A 30 1.39 -12.84 13.63
CA HIS A 30 1.85 -11.65 14.35
C HIS A 30 0.74 -10.66 14.73
N GLU A 31 -0.46 -10.78 14.13
CA GLU A 31 -1.64 -10.04 14.55
C GLU A 31 -2.31 -10.78 15.70
N SER A 32 -2.07 -10.37 16.94
CA SER A 32 -2.57 -11.02 18.16
C SER A 32 -3.49 -10.13 18.99
N GLU A 33 -3.86 -8.96 18.47
CA GLU A 33 -4.49 -7.90 19.26
C GLU A 33 -6.02 -7.87 19.16
N GLY A 34 -6.61 -8.73 18.30
CA GLY A 34 -8.06 -8.91 18.19
C GLY A 34 -8.83 -7.69 17.66
N ARG A 35 -8.14 -6.78 16.94
CA ARG A 35 -8.73 -5.55 16.39
C ARG A 35 -9.23 -5.67 14.96
N VAL A 36 -8.88 -6.74 14.28
CA VAL A 36 -9.24 -6.98 12.89
C VAL A 36 -10.68 -7.46 12.79
N ALA A 37 -11.56 -6.64 12.23
CA ALA A 37 -12.94 -6.98 11.96
C ALA A 37 -13.06 -7.93 10.76
N ARG A 38 -12.24 -7.69 9.72
CA ARG A 38 -12.21 -8.51 8.50
C ARG A 38 -10.90 -8.30 7.73
N ILE A 39 -10.55 -9.31 6.92
CA ILE A 39 -9.51 -9.19 5.90
C ILE A 39 -10.20 -9.22 4.53
N LEU A 40 -9.92 -8.26 3.68
CA LEU A 40 -10.43 -8.14 2.32
C LEU A 40 -9.28 -8.20 1.33
N VAL A 41 -9.20 -9.26 0.54
CA VAL A 41 -8.24 -9.40 -0.56
C VAL A 41 -8.87 -8.87 -1.83
N ALA A 42 -8.20 -7.94 -2.48
CA ALA A 42 -8.55 -7.38 -3.78
C ALA A 42 -7.58 -7.93 -4.83
N GLU A 43 -8.06 -8.75 -5.76
CA GLU A 43 -7.25 -9.40 -6.79
C GLU A 43 -7.45 -8.73 -8.16
N ASP A 44 -6.36 -8.21 -8.74
CA ASP A 44 -6.35 -7.60 -10.08
C ASP A 44 -5.90 -8.56 -11.19
N GLY A 45 -5.70 -9.82 -10.85
CA GLY A 45 -5.25 -10.87 -11.77
C GLY A 45 -6.37 -11.77 -12.28
N ASN A 46 -5.97 -12.71 -13.14
CA ASN A 46 -6.87 -13.71 -13.71
C ASN A 46 -7.01 -14.96 -12.83
N ALA A 47 -6.05 -15.21 -11.96
CA ALA A 47 -6.06 -16.36 -11.08
C ALA A 47 -7.07 -16.18 -9.93
N ASP A 48 -7.64 -17.30 -9.46
CA ASP A 48 -8.63 -17.30 -8.40
C ASP A 48 -7.95 -17.38 -7.03
N PRO A 49 -8.08 -16.35 -6.16
CA PRO A 49 -7.47 -16.34 -4.84
C PRO A 49 -8.26 -17.13 -3.78
N SER A 50 -9.42 -17.70 -4.12
CA SER A 50 -10.35 -18.30 -3.16
C SER A 50 -9.69 -19.31 -2.21
N GLY A 51 -8.89 -20.24 -2.72
CA GLY A 51 -8.25 -21.26 -1.90
C GLY A 51 -7.27 -20.69 -0.87
N VAL A 52 -6.56 -19.59 -1.20
CA VAL A 52 -5.71 -18.89 -0.24
C VAL A 52 -6.56 -18.12 0.74
N CYS A 53 -7.59 -17.41 0.27
CA CYS A 53 -8.45 -16.59 1.13
C CYS A 53 -9.20 -17.44 2.16
N GLU A 54 -9.78 -18.57 1.76
CA GLU A 54 -10.46 -19.51 2.65
C GLU A 54 -9.54 -20.03 3.76
N ARG A 55 -8.30 -20.41 3.41
CA ARG A 55 -7.31 -20.89 4.38
C ARG A 55 -7.05 -19.89 5.51
N PHE A 56 -7.09 -18.60 5.22
CA PHE A 56 -6.80 -17.54 6.20
C PHE A 56 -8.02 -16.77 6.68
N GLY A 57 -9.24 -17.21 6.34
CA GLY A 57 -10.49 -16.57 6.73
C GLY A 57 -10.58 -15.13 6.20
N ALA A 58 -10.19 -14.92 4.94
CA ALA A 58 -10.27 -13.64 4.25
C ALA A 58 -11.41 -13.65 3.23
N GLU A 59 -12.14 -12.54 3.16
CA GLU A 59 -13.02 -12.25 2.04
C GLU A 59 -12.19 -11.83 0.83
N HIS A 60 -12.72 -12.01 -0.38
CA HIS A 60 -12.04 -11.54 -1.58
C HIS A 60 -13.01 -11.07 -2.65
N PHE A 61 -12.50 -10.26 -3.56
CA PHE A 61 -13.13 -9.97 -4.85
C PHE A 61 -12.06 -9.86 -5.94
N ARG A 62 -12.48 -10.10 -7.18
CA ARG A 62 -11.65 -9.91 -8.37
C ARG A 62 -12.21 -8.84 -9.27
N THR A 63 -11.32 -8.19 -10.00
CA THR A 63 -11.69 -7.36 -11.14
C THR A 63 -11.92 -8.23 -12.38
N ASN A 64 -12.89 -7.86 -13.23
CA ASN A 64 -13.16 -8.61 -14.46
C ASN A 64 -12.03 -8.49 -15.51
N GLN A 65 -11.22 -7.45 -15.35
CA GLN A 65 -10.03 -7.16 -16.16
C GLN A 65 -9.04 -6.40 -15.28
N ARG A 66 -7.75 -6.46 -15.62
CA ARG A 66 -6.75 -5.68 -14.89
C ARG A 66 -7.07 -4.18 -14.95
N VAL A 67 -7.27 -3.61 -13.78
CA VAL A 67 -7.59 -2.18 -13.62
C VAL A 67 -6.40 -1.36 -13.13
N GLY A 68 -5.38 -2.03 -12.59
CA GLY A 68 -4.21 -1.42 -11.98
C GLY A 68 -4.40 -1.12 -10.49
N GLN A 69 -3.27 -0.99 -9.79
CA GLN A 69 -3.20 -0.91 -8.33
C GLN A 69 -4.10 0.19 -7.75
N ILE A 70 -4.08 1.39 -8.32
CA ILE A 70 -4.81 2.55 -7.76
C ILE A 70 -6.32 2.33 -7.79
N ARG A 71 -6.85 1.91 -8.95
CA ARG A 71 -8.29 1.61 -9.09
C ARG A 71 -8.71 0.44 -8.23
N LEU A 72 -7.84 -0.56 -8.10
CA LEU A 72 -8.08 -1.70 -7.23
C LEU A 72 -8.20 -1.26 -5.77
N ILE A 73 -7.29 -0.39 -5.31
CA ILE A 73 -7.33 0.17 -3.96
C ILE A 73 -8.61 0.97 -3.74
N ASP A 74 -8.98 1.84 -4.67
CA ASP A 74 -10.22 2.63 -4.57
C ASP A 74 -11.46 1.71 -4.49
N GLN A 75 -11.50 0.65 -5.29
CA GLN A 75 -12.58 -0.34 -5.23
C GLN A 75 -12.61 -1.10 -3.90
N ALA A 76 -11.45 -1.45 -3.34
CA ALA A 76 -11.33 -2.11 -2.06
C ALA A 76 -11.74 -1.19 -0.91
N TYR A 77 -11.25 0.06 -0.90
CA TYR A 77 -11.55 1.03 0.14
C TYR A 77 -13.03 1.45 0.15
N ALA A 78 -13.69 1.47 -1.02
CA ALA A 78 -15.13 1.70 -1.11
C ALA A 78 -15.97 0.63 -0.39
N ARG A 79 -15.40 -0.54 -0.09
CA ARG A 79 -16.03 -1.63 0.66
C ARG A 79 -15.71 -1.63 2.16
N VAL A 80 -14.90 -0.70 2.62
CA VAL A 80 -14.53 -0.56 4.03
C VAL A 80 -15.58 0.25 4.76
N THR A 81 -16.04 -0.28 5.89
CA THR A 81 -17.01 0.38 6.79
C THR A 81 -16.45 0.65 8.18
N THR A 82 -15.28 0.06 8.50
CA THR A 82 -14.60 0.27 9.78
C THR A 82 -13.87 1.63 9.80
N PRO A 83 -13.65 2.22 10.98
CA PRO A 83 -12.95 3.51 11.11
C PRO A 83 -11.51 3.49 10.57
N TYR A 84 -10.86 2.32 10.63
CA TYR A 84 -9.46 2.19 10.23
C TYR A 84 -9.30 1.20 9.08
N ILE A 85 -8.32 1.50 8.23
CA ILE A 85 -7.82 0.65 7.16
C ILE A 85 -6.39 0.27 7.50
N PHE A 86 -6.10 -1.03 7.56
CA PHE A 86 -4.73 -1.51 7.50
C PHE A 86 -4.43 -1.90 6.06
N HIS A 87 -3.67 -1.07 5.36
CA HIS A 87 -3.28 -1.34 3.98
C HIS A 87 -2.11 -2.31 3.93
N LEU A 88 -2.18 -3.27 3.03
CA LEU A 88 -1.21 -4.32 2.83
C LEU A 88 -1.16 -4.71 1.35
N GLU A 89 0.01 -5.09 0.85
CA GLU A 89 0.19 -5.72 -0.44
C GLU A 89 0.55 -7.20 -0.24
N ASP A 90 0.46 -8.00 -1.28
CA ASP A 90 0.63 -9.45 -1.22
C ASP A 90 2.09 -9.92 -1.06
N ASP A 91 3.05 -9.02 -0.92
CA ASP A 91 4.48 -9.31 -0.91
C ASP A 91 5.22 -8.75 0.33
N TRP A 92 4.55 -8.74 1.46
CA TRP A 92 5.13 -8.33 2.75
C TRP A 92 5.10 -9.46 3.77
N GLU A 93 6.20 -9.70 4.43
CA GLU A 93 6.30 -10.69 5.51
C GLU A 93 6.46 -9.99 6.86
N PHE A 94 5.57 -10.33 7.79
CA PHE A 94 5.63 -9.87 9.18
C PHE A 94 6.58 -10.76 9.97
N TYR A 95 7.40 -10.15 10.83
CA TYR A 95 8.34 -10.89 11.68
C TYR A 95 8.26 -10.52 13.17
N ARG A 96 7.34 -9.59 13.54
CA ARG A 96 7.17 -9.13 14.91
C ARG A 96 5.73 -8.69 15.18
N SER A 97 5.25 -8.91 16.42
CA SER A 97 3.91 -8.52 16.88
C SER A 97 3.90 -7.16 17.57
N GLY A 98 2.72 -6.63 17.90
CA GLY A 98 2.55 -5.41 18.68
C GLY A 98 2.43 -4.12 17.85
N PHE A 99 2.23 -4.22 16.55
CA PHE A 99 2.17 -3.06 15.67
C PHE A 99 0.78 -2.41 15.60
N MET A 100 -0.28 -3.19 15.74
CA MET A 100 -1.64 -2.70 15.47
C MET A 100 -2.11 -1.72 16.54
N GLN A 101 -1.98 -2.09 17.81
CA GLN A 101 -2.40 -1.25 18.93
C GLN A 101 -1.56 0.03 19.03
N ARG A 102 -0.25 -0.08 18.82
CA ARG A 102 0.65 1.09 18.82
C ARG A 102 0.31 2.06 17.70
N SER A 103 0.10 1.55 16.48
CA SER A 103 -0.30 2.36 15.33
C SER A 103 -1.62 3.08 15.58
N ARG A 104 -2.60 2.35 16.14
CA ARG A 104 -3.90 2.91 16.47
C ARG A 104 -3.81 4.00 17.54
N ALA A 105 -3.03 3.79 18.60
CA ALA A 105 -2.83 4.78 19.65
C ALA A 105 -2.25 6.09 19.10
N ILE A 106 -1.26 6.01 18.21
CA ILE A 106 -0.68 7.19 17.55
C ILE A 106 -1.75 7.94 16.75
N LEU A 107 -2.51 7.23 15.92
CA LEU A 107 -3.57 7.87 15.12
C LEU A 107 -4.68 8.49 15.99
N GLN A 108 -4.96 7.93 17.16
CA GLN A 108 -5.97 8.47 18.07
C GLN A 108 -5.50 9.73 18.81
N THR A 109 -4.21 9.83 19.13
CA THR A 109 -3.65 10.95 19.89
C THR A 109 -3.25 12.12 19.01
N ASP A 110 -2.92 11.88 17.74
CA ASP A 110 -2.51 12.93 16.81
C ASP A 110 -3.34 12.89 15.51
N PRO A 111 -4.34 13.78 15.38
CA PRO A 111 -5.15 13.86 14.16
C PRO A 111 -4.37 14.35 12.94
N SER A 112 -3.18 14.95 13.10
CA SER A 112 -2.30 15.34 12.00
C SER A 112 -1.48 14.18 11.45
N THR A 113 -1.38 13.06 12.16
CA THR A 113 -0.77 11.85 11.62
C THR A 113 -1.71 11.18 10.61
N LEU A 114 -1.29 11.08 9.35
CA LEU A 114 -2.04 10.45 8.26
C LEU A 114 -1.96 8.92 8.30
N LEU A 115 -0.75 8.41 8.47
CA LEU A 115 -0.50 6.99 8.46
C LEU A 115 0.70 6.62 9.35
N VAL A 116 0.69 5.37 9.80
CA VAL A 116 1.76 4.76 10.60
C VAL A 116 2.38 3.64 9.80
N GLN A 117 3.65 3.81 9.43
CA GLN A 117 4.42 2.85 8.64
C GLN A 117 5.09 1.81 9.54
N LEU A 118 5.31 0.60 9.01
CA LEU A 118 5.84 -0.54 9.76
C LEU A 118 7.25 -0.98 9.35
N ARG A 119 7.84 -0.36 8.33
CA ARG A 119 9.20 -0.67 7.90
C ARG A 119 10.23 -0.22 8.95
N PRO A 120 11.45 -0.79 8.98
CA PRO A 120 12.53 -0.26 9.80
C PRO A 120 12.89 1.19 9.47
N TRP A 121 13.42 1.94 10.43
CA TRP A 121 13.80 3.34 10.21
C TRP A 121 14.83 3.55 9.10
N ASN A 122 15.71 2.58 8.90
CA ASN A 122 16.72 2.62 7.83
C ASN A 122 16.20 2.15 6.47
N ASP A 123 14.94 1.70 6.40
CA ASP A 123 14.28 1.23 5.18
C ASP A 123 13.11 2.16 4.81
N ASN A 124 13.39 3.45 4.61
CA ASN A 124 12.41 4.51 4.36
C ASN A 124 12.73 5.34 3.11
N ASN A 125 13.49 4.77 2.17
CA ASN A 125 13.95 5.44 0.95
C ASN A 125 14.75 6.74 1.22
N GLY A 126 15.48 6.80 2.32
CA GLY A 126 16.30 7.94 2.71
C GLY A 126 15.51 9.14 3.25
N HIS A 127 14.21 8.99 3.54
CA HIS A 127 13.42 10.07 4.14
C HIS A 127 13.96 10.38 5.55
N PRO A 128 14.36 11.62 5.84
CA PRO A 128 14.87 11.99 7.16
C PRO A 128 13.82 11.80 8.24
N LEU A 129 14.25 11.38 9.43
CA LEU A 129 13.39 11.21 10.60
C LEU A 129 13.69 12.28 11.64
N SER A 130 12.64 12.76 12.28
CA SER A 130 12.70 13.53 13.52
C SER A 130 12.03 12.75 14.65
N PHE A 131 12.44 13.01 15.89
CA PHE A 131 11.92 12.32 17.06
C PHE A 131 11.29 13.36 17.99
N ALA A 132 9.96 13.35 18.05
CA ALA A 132 9.22 14.29 18.88
C ALA A 132 9.21 13.90 20.37
N ALA A 133 9.33 12.61 20.67
CA ALA A 133 9.33 12.08 22.03
C ALA A 133 10.76 11.77 22.52
N PRO A 134 11.10 12.07 23.77
CA PRO A 134 12.41 11.75 24.34
C PRO A 134 12.74 10.26 24.34
N ASP A 135 11.72 9.41 24.44
CA ASP A 135 11.84 7.95 24.44
C ASP A 135 12.06 7.36 23.02
N ARG A 136 11.97 8.19 21.98
CA ARG A 136 12.09 7.78 20.58
C ARG A 136 11.19 6.61 20.23
N SER A 137 9.99 6.56 20.80
CA SER A 137 9.05 5.43 20.63
C SER A 137 8.56 5.29 19.18
N PHE A 138 8.62 6.37 18.38
CA PHE A 138 8.41 6.35 16.94
C PHE A 138 9.16 7.50 16.27
N GLY A 139 9.43 7.36 14.97
CA GLY A 139 9.99 8.42 14.14
C GLY A 139 8.90 9.18 13.39
N VAL A 140 9.04 10.50 13.29
CA VAL A 140 8.21 11.34 12.42
C VAL A 140 9.00 11.60 11.14
N LEU A 141 8.42 11.29 9.99
CA LEU A 141 9.06 11.59 8.71
C LEU A 141 9.10 13.11 8.49
N ALA A 142 10.26 13.61 8.06
CA ALA A 142 10.50 15.04 7.94
C ALA A 142 9.50 15.69 6.99
N TYR A 143 8.81 16.72 7.48
CA TYR A 143 7.82 17.48 6.73
C TYR A 143 8.50 18.33 5.65
N GLY A 144 7.99 18.26 4.42
CA GLY A 144 8.55 19.04 3.31
C GLY A 144 9.79 18.43 2.65
N TYR A 145 10.11 17.17 2.93
CA TYR A 145 11.16 16.47 2.21
C TYR A 145 10.81 16.40 0.71
N CYS A 146 11.75 16.74 -0.16
CA CYS A 146 11.50 16.88 -1.61
C CYS A 146 10.28 17.78 -1.92
N ASP A 147 10.21 18.94 -1.29
CA ASP A 147 9.21 20.00 -1.41
C ASP A 147 7.83 19.67 -0.82
N CYS A 148 7.19 18.61 -1.23
CA CYS A 148 5.84 18.25 -0.80
C CYS A 148 5.71 16.85 -0.21
N TRP A 149 6.81 16.12 -0.13
CA TRP A 149 6.80 14.77 0.40
C TRP A 149 6.76 14.78 1.91
N HIS A 150 5.84 14.01 2.50
CA HIS A 150 5.73 13.89 3.95
C HIS A 150 5.65 12.43 4.40
N GLY A 151 6.01 11.49 3.51
CA GLY A 151 6.04 10.06 3.78
C GLY A 151 4.75 9.31 3.47
N PHE A 152 3.85 9.86 2.62
CA PHE A 152 2.73 9.07 2.12
C PHE A 152 3.24 7.87 1.32
N THR A 153 2.71 6.69 1.61
CA THR A 153 3.03 5.45 0.90
C THR A 153 1.90 4.44 1.01
N LEU A 154 1.88 3.48 0.09
CA LEU A 154 1.04 2.29 0.15
C LEU A 154 1.74 1.08 0.80
N ASN A 155 2.95 1.24 1.30
CA ASN A 155 3.56 0.21 2.13
C ASN A 155 2.67 -0.13 3.34
N PRO A 156 2.83 -1.31 3.97
CA PRO A 156 2.02 -1.73 5.09
C PRO A 156 1.92 -0.69 6.19
N GLY A 157 0.69 -0.39 6.60
CA GLY A 157 0.46 0.59 7.65
C GLY A 157 -1.00 0.89 7.91
N LEU A 158 -1.24 1.46 9.09
CA LEU A 158 -2.57 1.84 9.54
C LEU A 158 -2.88 3.29 9.17
N ARG A 159 -4.11 3.53 8.71
CA ARG A 159 -4.67 4.85 8.36
C ARG A 159 -6.15 4.93 8.70
N ARG A 160 -6.69 6.14 8.82
CA ARG A 160 -8.14 6.33 9.02
C ARG A 160 -8.87 6.29 7.67
N LEU A 161 -10.03 5.67 7.64
CA LEU A 161 -10.94 5.74 6.49
C LEU A 161 -11.38 7.20 6.22
N SER A 162 -11.60 7.99 7.26
CA SER A 162 -12.00 9.41 7.14
C SER A 162 -10.97 10.27 6.40
N ASP A 163 -9.67 9.99 6.55
CA ASP A 163 -8.63 10.72 5.84
C ASP A 163 -8.63 10.39 4.33
N TYR A 164 -8.91 9.15 3.97
CA TYR A 164 -9.13 8.78 2.56
C TYR A 164 -10.41 9.43 2.00
N GLN A 165 -11.49 9.46 2.78
CA GLN A 165 -12.72 10.15 2.38
C GLN A 165 -12.51 11.67 2.20
N ARG A 166 -11.64 12.28 3.00
CA ARG A 166 -11.25 13.69 2.88
C ARG A 166 -10.55 14.00 1.55
N LEU A 167 -9.82 13.04 1.00
CA LEU A 167 -9.24 13.10 -0.34
C LEU A 167 -10.32 13.03 -1.46
N GLY A 168 -11.59 12.86 -1.13
CA GLY A 168 -12.69 12.64 -2.08
C GLY A 168 -12.99 11.17 -2.33
N GLY A 169 -12.40 10.24 -1.55
CA GLY A 169 -12.66 8.81 -1.65
C GLY A 169 -12.13 8.15 -2.94
N SER A 170 -11.11 8.74 -3.56
CA SER A 170 -10.46 8.14 -4.72
C SER A 170 -9.05 8.70 -4.90
N TYR A 171 -8.06 7.83 -4.96
CA TYR A 171 -6.69 8.18 -5.37
C TYR A 171 -6.59 8.44 -6.87
N GLU A 172 -7.39 7.72 -7.68
CA GLU A 172 -7.36 7.87 -9.13
C GLU A 172 -7.85 9.23 -9.61
N ARG A 173 -8.85 9.80 -8.93
CA ARG A 173 -9.50 11.07 -9.34
C ARG A 173 -8.74 12.30 -8.89
N GLN A 174 -7.61 12.17 -8.22
CA GLN A 174 -6.85 13.34 -7.82
C GLN A 174 -6.41 14.14 -9.05
N PRO A 175 -6.56 15.47 -9.02
CA PRO A 175 -6.07 16.29 -10.12
C PRO A 175 -4.55 16.07 -10.24
N LYS A 176 -4.09 15.78 -11.43
CA LYS A 176 -2.66 15.73 -11.74
C LYS A 176 -2.10 17.12 -11.48
N THR A 177 -1.53 17.32 -10.31
CA THR A 177 -0.81 18.55 -10.02
C THR A 177 0.48 18.51 -10.81
N MET A 178 0.76 19.56 -11.58
CA MET A 178 2.03 19.75 -12.26
C MET A 178 3.14 20.10 -11.25
N TYR A 179 3.21 19.39 -10.13
CA TYR A 179 4.39 19.42 -9.30
C TYR A 179 5.45 18.57 -9.99
N VAL A 180 6.29 19.23 -10.75
CA VAL A 180 7.59 18.68 -11.09
C VAL A 180 8.37 18.64 -9.79
N VAL A 181 8.24 17.55 -9.05
CA VAL A 181 9.10 17.30 -7.90
C VAL A 181 10.50 17.06 -8.48
N ALA A 182 11.36 18.06 -8.35
CA ALA A 182 12.69 18.06 -8.93
C ALA A 182 13.57 16.91 -8.41
N LYS A 183 13.17 16.26 -7.30
CA LYS A 183 13.81 15.07 -6.71
C LYS A 183 12.76 14.25 -5.99
N THR A 184 12.01 13.43 -6.70
CA THR A 184 11.26 12.37 -6.03
C THR A 184 12.22 11.34 -5.43
N PRO A 185 11.91 10.79 -4.24
CA PRO A 185 12.54 9.53 -3.83
C PRO A 185 12.35 8.54 -4.98
N THR A 186 13.38 7.87 -5.37
CA THR A 186 13.54 7.11 -6.62
C THR A 186 12.49 6.01 -6.88
N ALA A 187 11.54 5.79 -5.99
CA ALA A 187 10.53 4.74 -6.08
C ALA A 187 9.07 5.21 -5.90
N ALA A 188 8.81 6.52 -5.77
CA ALA A 188 7.44 7.00 -5.61
C ALA A 188 6.67 6.95 -6.93
N LEU A 189 5.47 6.37 -6.90
CA LEU A 189 4.57 6.37 -8.04
C LEU A 189 3.95 7.79 -8.21
N PRO A 190 3.59 8.20 -9.44
CA PRO A 190 3.03 9.54 -9.68
C PRO A 190 1.85 9.88 -8.76
N PHE A 191 0.94 8.94 -8.51
CA PHE A 191 -0.22 9.18 -7.64
C PHE A 191 0.17 9.34 -6.15
N GLU A 192 1.23 8.68 -5.68
CA GLU A 192 1.74 8.87 -4.32
C GLU A 192 2.24 10.29 -4.12
N VAL A 193 2.87 10.86 -5.14
CA VAL A 193 3.31 12.26 -5.14
C VAL A 193 2.11 13.21 -5.04
N GLU A 194 1.06 12.95 -5.81
CA GLU A 194 -0.14 13.78 -5.81
C GLU A 194 -0.92 13.68 -4.49
N ALA A 195 -1.10 12.47 -3.98
CA ALA A 195 -1.70 12.24 -2.66
C ALA A 195 -0.86 12.90 -1.55
N SER A 196 0.46 12.77 -1.64
CA SER A 196 1.38 13.42 -0.72
C SER A 196 1.22 14.94 -0.74
N ALA A 197 1.18 15.56 -1.92
CA ALA A 197 1.01 17.01 -2.06
C ALA A 197 -0.34 17.48 -1.51
N PHE A 198 -1.40 16.69 -1.68
CA PHE A 198 -2.71 17.00 -1.11
C PHE A 198 -2.65 17.03 0.43
N TYR A 199 -2.18 15.96 1.04
CA TYR A 199 -2.12 15.84 2.50
C TYR A 199 -1.10 16.80 3.12
N TYR A 200 0.03 17.06 2.43
CA TYR A 200 1.02 18.05 2.83
C TYR A 200 0.37 19.45 3.02
N ARG A 201 -0.41 19.90 2.05
CA ARG A 201 -1.11 21.20 2.12
C ARG A 201 -2.10 21.29 3.27
N LEU A 202 -2.59 20.15 3.75
CA LEU A 202 -3.49 20.07 4.90
C LEU A 202 -2.73 19.93 6.25
N GLY A 203 -1.40 19.93 6.23
CA GLY A 203 -0.57 19.83 7.43
C GLY A 203 -0.41 18.41 7.97
N TYR A 204 -0.77 17.39 7.19
CA TYR A 204 -0.61 15.98 7.61
C TYR A 204 0.85 15.55 7.62
N ARG A 205 1.14 14.58 8.47
CA ARG A 205 2.46 13.95 8.64
C ARG A 205 2.32 12.44 8.56
N ALA A 206 3.43 11.75 8.32
CA ALA A 206 3.51 10.30 8.45
C ALA A 206 4.53 9.94 9.55
N VAL A 207 4.30 8.82 10.21
CA VAL A 207 5.22 8.30 11.21
C VAL A 207 5.65 6.88 10.84
N ILE A 208 6.81 6.50 11.34
CA ILE A 208 7.35 5.15 11.24
C ILE A 208 7.52 4.59 12.65
N LEU A 209 6.94 3.41 12.89
CA LEU A 209 6.61 2.98 14.23
C LEU A 209 7.83 2.58 15.08
N ASP A 210 8.85 1.99 14.46
CA ASP A 210 9.92 1.36 15.23
C ASP A 210 11.25 1.30 14.46
N GLU A 211 12.36 1.33 15.17
CA GLU A 211 13.69 1.27 14.59
C GLU A 211 13.93 -0.04 13.84
N THR A 212 13.50 -1.15 14.41
CA THR A 212 13.69 -2.49 13.83
C THR A 212 12.56 -2.90 12.90
N GLY A 213 11.45 -2.14 12.86
CA GLY A 213 10.29 -2.42 12.03
C GLY A 213 9.53 -3.69 12.40
N TYR A 214 8.58 -4.05 11.56
CA TYR A 214 7.67 -5.19 11.74
C TYR A 214 7.51 -6.01 10.47
N VAL A 215 7.90 -5.46 9.33
CA VAL A 215 7.69 -6.06 8.01
C VAL A 215 8.95 -5.96 7.15
N ARG A 216 9.10 -6.93 6.26
CA ARG A 216 10.08 -6.92 5.17
C ARG A 216 9.42 -7.19 3.83
N HIS A 217 9.89 -6.54 2.80
CA HIS A 217 9.43 -6.77 1.44
C HIS A 217 10.01 -8.08 0.89
N ILE A 218 9.17 -8.94 0.36
CA ILE A 218 9.54 -10.27 -0.15
C ILE A 218 9.28 -10.45 -1.65
N GLY A 219 8.80 -9.40 -2.31
CA GLY A 219 8.42 -9.41 -3.73
C GLY A 219 9.37 -8.67 -4.67
N ALA A 220 10.55 -8.25 -4.22
CA ALA A 220 11.44 -7.35 -4.96
C ALA A 220 11.80 -7.81 -6.38
N GLU A 221 11.87 -9.13 -6.63
CA GLU A 221 12.21 -9.71 -7.95
C GLU A 221 10.97 -9.99 -8.81
N ARG A 222 9.76 -9.71 -8.31
CA ARG A 222 8.49 -10.09 -8.93
C ARG A 222 7.53 -8.91 -9.06
N HIS A 223 8.03 -7.77 -9.49
CA HIS A 223 7.20 -6.58 -9.73
C HIS A 223 6.12 -6.84 -10.79
N VAL A 224 4.90 -6.42 -10.49
CA VAL A 224 3.79 -6.43 -11.44
C VAL A 224 3.77 -5.10 -12.17
N ALA A 225 4.04 -5.09 -13.47
CA ALA A 225 3.99 -3.88 -14.27
C ALA A 225 2.56 -3.27 -14.24
N HIS A 226 2.46 -1.96 -14.09
CA HIS A 226 1.18 -1.25 -14.17
C HIS A 226 0.57 -1.42 -15.58
N PRO A 227 -0.75 -1.60 -15.73
CA PRO A 227 -1.37 -1.72 -17.05
C PRO A 227 -1.08 -0.56 -18.01
N GLY A 228 -0.74 0.62 -17.48
CA GLY A 228 -0.33 1.81 -18.25
C GLY A 228 1.16 1.96 -18.51
N ASP A 229 2.03 1.20 -17.82
CA ASP A 229 3.49 1.36 -17.91
C ASP A 229 4.12 0.57 -19.06
N ALA A 230 3.33 -0.15 -19.79
CA ALA A 230 3.81 -1.07 -20.81
C ALA A 230 4.41 -0.41 -22.05
N GLY A 231 4.37 0.92 -22.15
CA GLY A 231 5.11 1.66 -23.20
C GLY A 231 6.62 1.82 -22.91
N SER A 232 7.03 1.79 -21.65
CA SER A 232 8.42 2.08 -21.27
C SER A 232 9.33 0.84 -21.20
N ASN A 233 8.78 -0.36 -21.07
CA ASN A 233 9.56 -1.60 -20.89
C ASN A 233 9.54 -2.55 -22.10
N LEU A 234 9.06 -2.11 -23.26
CA LEU A 234 9.10 -2.92 -24.49
C LEU A 234 10.43 -2.83 -25.26
N GLN A 235 11.37 -2.00 -24.80
CA GLN A 235 12.67 -1.89 -25.45
C GLN A 235 13.39 -3.26 -25.38
N GLY A 236 13.56 -3.89 -26.55
CA GLY A 236 14.22 -5.19 -26.68
C GLY A 236 13.30 -6.42 -26.57
N VAL A 237 12.00 -6.26 -26.31
CA VAL A 237 11.06 -7.39 -26.28
C VAL A 237 10.49 -7.63 -27.70
N PRO A 238 10.71 -8.80 -28.31
CA PRO A 238 10.18 -9.12 -29.62
C PRO A 238 8.65 -9.05 -29.66
N ARG A 239 8.09 -8.53 -30.75
CA ARG A 239 6.62 -8.35 -30.91
C ARG A 239 5.81 -9.65 -30.78
N ASN A 240 6.44 -10.80 -31.00
CA ASN A 240 5.78 -12.10 -30.94
C ASN A 240 5.90 -12.79 -29.58
N ASP A 241 6.70 -12.28 -28.67
CA ASP A 241 6.90 -12.82 -27.33
C ASP A 241 5.71 -12.50 -26.40
N PRO A 242 5.53 -13.25 -25.32
CA PRO A 242 4.56 -12.91 -24.28
C PRO A 242 4.78 -11.49 -23.76
N CYS A 243 3.70 -10.71 -23.65
CA CYS A 243 3.81 -9.37 -23.16
C CYS A 243 4.25 -9.37 -21.67
N PRO A 244 5.28 -8.58 -21.29
CA PRO A 244 5.77 -8.51 -19.92
C PRO A 244 4.70 -8.10 -18.88
N CYS A 245 3.58 -7.53 -19.35
CA CYS A 245 2.47 -7.13 -18.47
C CYS A 245 1.69 -8.32 -17.85
N GLY A 246 2.06 -9.56 -18.14
CA GLY A 246 1.39 -10.75 -17.60
C GLY A 246 -0.02 -11.04 -18.19
N SER A 247 -0.44 -10.32 -19.24
CA SER A 247 -1.76 -10.52 -19.89
C SER A 247 -1.92 -11.85 -20.64
N GLY A 248 -0.87 -12.64 -20.78
CA GLY A 248 -0.83 -13.86 -21.60
C GLY A 248 -0.89 -13.60 -23.11
N LYS A 249 -1.06 -12.36 -23.54
CA LYS A 249 -1.08 -11.97 -24.95
C LYS A 249 0.34 -11.70 -25.47
N LYS A 250 0.56 -11.89 -26.78
CA LYS A 250 1.81 -11.43 -27.41
C LYS A 250 1.90 -9.91 -27.39
N VAL A 251 3.12 -9.35 -27.35
CA VAL A 251 3.37 -7.90 -27.34
C VAL A 251 2.56 -7.19 -28.42
N LYS A 252 2.56 -7.67 -29.67
CA LYS A 252 1.83 -7.08 -30.80
C LYS A 252 0.29 -7.07 -30.63
N HIS A 253 -0.26 -7.88 -29.74
CA HIS A 253 -1.70 -7.94 -29.44
C HIS A 253 -2.05 -7.37 -28.06
N CYS A 254 -1.09 -6.72 -27.44
CA CYS A 254 -1.21 -6.08 -26.13
C CYS A 254 -0.64 -4.66 -26.23
N HIS A 255 0.46 -4.39 -25.58
CA HIS A 255 1.04 -3.03 -25.50
C HIS A 255 1.81 -2.62 -26.76
N GLY A 256 2.28 -3.54 -27.56
CA GLY A 256 2.84 -3.27 -28.88
C GLY A 256 1.82 -3.03 -30.00
N ALA A 257 0.51 -3.01 -29.68
CA ALA A 257 -0.55 -2.62 -30.60
C ALA A 257 -0.80 -1.10 -30.64
N LEU A 258 -0.19 -0.37 -29.70
CA LEU A 258 -0.35 1.09 -29.52
C LEU A 258 0.85 1.89 -30.05
N VAL A 259 1.81 1.22 -30.71
CA VAL A 259 3.00 1.84 -31.31
C VAL A 259 3.00 1.64 -32.82
#